data_5a38653d218847be7ad29dbcea86861e
#
_entry.id   5a38653d218847be7ad29dbcea86861e
#
_cell.length_a   1.000
_cell.length_b   1.000
_cell.length_c   1.000
_cell.angle_alpha   90.00
_cell.angle_beta   90.00
_cell.angle_gamma   90.00
#
_symmetry.space_group_name_H-M   'P 1'
#
loop_
_entity.id
_entity.type
_entity.pdbx_description
1 polymer ?
#
loop_
_entity_poly.entity_id
_entity_poly.type
_entity_poly.pdbx_seq_one_letter_code
_entity_poly.pdbx_strand_id
1 'polypeptide(L)'
;MKINVKEDLKELVNFESNKDDIKMVNAAGDVKEDKYDGPTYLAIFTWIYALCTSRYKTPRLFGEIFKYTLYVWVVGLVLMFLLGSFGNGLATLLDIYFCVWCVISWRRLYVKVLTEEGYSR
;
A
#
# COMPACT_ATOMS: atom_id res chain seq x y z
N MET A 1 -0.96 4.94 -13.55
CA MET A 1 -1.01 5.37 -12.14
C MET A 1 -1.78 6.69 -12.07
N LYS A 2 -2.92 6.65 -11.39
CA LYS A 2 -3.82 7.81 -11.28
C LYS A 2 -3.59 8.49 -9.93
N ILE A 3 -3.38 9.79 -9.93
CA ILE A 3 -3.09 10.56 -8.73
C ILE A 3 -4.29 11.45 -8.41
N ASN A 4 -4.87 11.27 -7.22
CA ASN A 4 -5.88 12.15 -6.64
C ASN A 4 -5.45 12.43 -5.20
N VAL A 5 -4.85 13.61 -4.98
CA VAL A 5 -4.22 13.96 -3.70
C VAL A 5 -5.20 13.83 -2.52
N LYS A 6 -6.43 14.29 -2.70
CA LYS A 6 -7.44 14.25 -1.62
C LYS A 6 -7.79 12.82 -1.22
N GLU A 7 -8.04 11.95 -2.19
CA GLU A 7 -8.36 10.54 -1.93
C GLU A 7 -7.14 9.78 -1.42
N ASP A 8 -5.96 10.06 -1.97
CA ASP A 8 -4.72 9.41 -1.56
C ASP A 8 -4.37 9.74 -0.11
N LEU A 9 -4.56 11.00 0.32
CA LEU A 9 -4.35 11.38 1.72
C LEU A 9 -5.35 10.71 2.66
N LYS A 10 -6.61 10.58 2.26
CA LYS A 10 -7.61 9.82 3.03
C LYS A 10 -7.20 8.36 3.17
N GLU A 11 -6.67 7.77 2.11
CA GLU A 11 -6.20 6.38 2.12
C GLU A 11 -5.02 6.20 3.08
N LEU A 12 -4.06 7.12 3.08
CA LEU A 12 -2.88 7.06 3.95
C LEU A 12 -3.20 7.19 5.44
N VAL A 13 -4.35 7.75 5.81
CA VAL A 13 -4.80 7.82 7.21
C VAL A 13 -5.80 6.73 7.58
N ASN A 14 -6.13 5.85 6.64
CA ASN A 14 -7.08 4.76 6.86
C ASN A 14 -6.31 3.49 7.28
N PHE A 15 -6.51 3.03 8.52
CA PHE A 15 -5.86 1.85 9.08
C PHE A 15 -6.78 0.62 9.12
N GLU A 16 -7.85 0.61 8.34
CA GLU A 16 -8.70 -0.57 8.25
C GLU A 16 -7.96 -1.74 7.61
N SER A 17 -8.08 -2.91 8.19
CA SER A 17 -7.48 -4.15 7.69
C SER A 17 -8.56 -5.07 7.14
N ASN A 18 -8.29 -5.70 5.99
CA ASN A 18 -9.14 -6.76 5.47
C ASN A 18 -8.74 -8.08 6.14
N LYS A 19 -9.57 -8.55 7.06
CA LYS A 19 -9.37 -9.79 7.82
C LYS A 19 -10.14 -10.98 7.25
N ASP A 20 -10.86 -10.78 6.16
CA ASP A 20 -11.62 -11.83 5.50
C ASP A 20 -10.77 -12.54 4.46
N ASP A 21 -11.11 -13.79 4.16
CA ASP A 21 -10.49 -14.50 3.04
C ASP A 21 -10.86 -13.80 1.73
N ILE A 22 -9.88 -13.65 0.86
CA ILE A 22 -10.06 -13.02 -0.43
C ILE A 22 -10.31 -14.12 -1.47
N LYS A 23 -11.45 -14.02 -2.18
CA LYS A 23 -11.75 -14.87 -3.32
C LYS A 23 -12.46 -14.01 -4.36
N MET A 24 -11.77 -13.73 -5.46
CA MET A 24 -12.28 -12.84 -6.49
C MET A 24 -12.07 -13.47 -7.87
N VAL A 25 -13.03 -13.24 -8.75
CA VAL A 25 -13.05 -13.80 -10.11
C VAL A 25 -13.27 -12.65 -11.10
N ASN A 26 -12.58 -12.67 -12.22
CA ASN A 26 -12.79 -11.71 -13.31
C ASN A 26 -13.72 -12.28 -14.40
N ALA A 27 -14.02 -11.47 -15.40
CA ALA A 27 -14.88 -11.89 -16.52
C ALA A 27 -14.27 -13.01 -17.38
N ALA A 28 -12.95 -13.16 -17.36
CA ALA A 28 -12.24 -14.22 -18.10
C ALA A 28 -12.18 -15.55 -17.33
N GLY A 29 -12.69 -15.59 -16.09
CA GLY A 29 -12.68 -16.78 -15.24
C GLY A 29 -11.44 -16.95 -14.38
N ASP A 30 -10.51 -16.00 -14.40
CA ASP A 30 -9.34 -16.06 -13.53
C ASP A 30 -9.75 -15.84 -12.07
N VAL A 31 -9.20 -16.65 -11.17
CA VAL A 31 -9.53 -16.60 -9.74
C VAL A 31 -8.31 -16.13 -8.97
N LYS A 32 -8.51 -15.14 -8.10
CA LYS A 32 -7.53 -14.70 -7.10
C LYS A 32 -8.05 -15.08 -5.73
N GLU A 33 -7.30 -15.89 -5.02
CA GLU A 33 -7.69 -16.38 -3.70
C GLU A 33 -6.55 -16.18 -2.71
N ASP A 34 -6.86 -15.68 -1.52
CA ASP A 34 -5.92 -15.50 -0.44
C ASP A 34 -6.63 -15.68 0.90
N LYS A 35 -6.13 -16.60 1.71
CA LYS A 35 -6.66 -16.83 3.06
C LYS A 35 -6.00 -15.90 4.05
N TYR A 36 -6.79 -15.38 4.99
CA TYR A 36 -6.27 -14.54 6.05
C TYR A 36 -5.50 -15.39 7.07
N ASP A 37 -4.23 -15.09 7.24
CA ASP A 37 -3.34 -15.76 8.18
C ASP A 37 -2.63 -14.78 9.12
N GLY A 38 -3.20 -13.60 9.30
CA GLY A 38 -2.64 -12.55 10.13
C GLY A 38 -2.17 -11.35 9.29
N PRO A 39 -1.58 -10.33 9.94
CA PRO A 39 -1.05 -9.17 9.25
C PRO A 39 0.05 -9.55 8.24
N THR A 40 0.17 -8.79 7.18
CA THR A 40 1.19 -8.98 6.14
C THR A 40 2.49 -8.34 6.60
N TYR A 41 3.23 -9.02 7.50
CA TYR A 41 4.43 -8.46 8.13
C TYR A 41 5.53 -8.10 7.12
N LEU A 42 5.68 -8.86 6.04
CA LEU A 42 6.68 -8.57 5.00
C LEU A 42 6.38 -7.28 4.23
N ALA A 43 5.16 -6.75 4.33
CA ALA A 43 4.81 -5.47 3.73
C ALA A 43 5.55 -4.28 4.35
N ILE A 44 6.31 -4.50 5.44
CA ILE A 44 7.21 -3.49 6.00
C ILE A 44 8.26 -3.06 4.97
N PHE A 45 8.58 -3.91 3.99
CA PHE A 45 9.47 -3.57 2.88
C PHE A 45 8.79 -2.76 1.78
N THR A 46 7.51 -2.45 1.94
CA THR A 46 6.72 -1.57 1.08
C THR A 46 6.74 -1.98 -0.40
N TRP A 47 7.19 -1.11 -1.30
CA TRP A 47 7.22 -1.37 -2.74
C TRP A 47 8.16 -2.53 -3.12
N ILE A 48 9.20 -2.78 -2.34
CA ILE A 48 10.11 -3.90 -2.58
C ILE A 48 9.36 -5.22 -2.41
N TYR A 49 8.52 -5.34 -1.38
CA TYR A 49 7.68 -6.51 -1.20
C TYR A 49 6.67 -6.66 -2.34
N ALA A 50 6.04 -5.56 -2.78
CA ALA A 50 5.11 -5.59 -3.91
C ALA A 50 5.77 -6.10 -5.19
N LEU A 51 7.05 -5.78 -5.39
CA LEU A 51 7.83 -6.23 -6.55
C LEU A 51 8.20 -7.72 -6.46
N CYS A 52 8.54 -8.20 -5.26
CA CYS A 52 9.12 -9.52 -5.06
C CYS A 52 8.11 -10.61 -4.66
N THR A 53 6.92 -10.23 -4.15
CA THR A 53 5.93 -11.20 -3.69
C THR A 53 5.28 -11.96 -4.83
N SER A 54 5.14 -13.27 -4.67
CA SER A 54 4.34 -14.10 -5.58
C SER A 54 2.88 -14.19 -5.12
N ARG A 55 2.62 -14.04 -3.82
CA ARG A 55 1.28 -14.15 -3.22
C ARG A 55 0.35 -13.01 -3.64
N TYR A 56 0.87 -11.78 -3.70
CA TYR A 56 0.12 -10.57 -4.06
C TYR A 56 0.61 -9.97 -5.37
N LYS A 57 1.11 -10.79 -6.27
CA LYS A 57 1.76 -10.29 -7.49
C LYS A 57 0.76 -9.71 -8.46
N THR A 58 0.74 -8.38 -8.52
CA THR A 58 0.01 -7.64 -9.56
C THR A 58 0.75 -6.34 -9.83
N PRO A 59 0.96 -5.97 -11.12
CA PRO A 59 1.65 -4.72 -11.46
C PRO A 59 0.96 -3.48 -10.90
N ARG A 60 -0.37 -3.52 -10.77
CA ARG A 60 -1.13 -2.38 -10.24
C ARG A 60 -0.89 -2.17 -8.76
N LEU A 61 -0.72 -3.23 -7.97
CA LEU A 61 -0.41 -3.11 -6.55
C LEU A 61 0.95 -2.45 -6.36
N PHE A 62 1.96 -2.88 -7.13
CA PHE A 62 3.26 -2.21 -7.11
C PHE A 62 3.13 -0.72 -7.42
N GLY A 63 2.38 -0.35 -8.45
CA GLY A 63 2.15 1.05 -8.82
C GLY A 63 1.47 1.85 -7.72
N GLU A 64 0.46 1.28 -7.05
CA GLU A 64 -0.22 1.94 -5.94
C GLU A 64 0.71 2.17 -4.75
N ILE A 65 1.45 1.14 -4.34
CA ILE A 65 2.38 1.26 -3.21
C ILE A 65 3.51 2.24 -3.56
N PHE A 66 4.03 2.18 -4.77
CA PHE A 66 5.08 3.11 -5.22
C PHE A 66 4.58 4.56 -5.21
N LYS A 67 3.34 4.80 -5.63
CA LYS A 67 2.70 6.12 -5.57
C LYS A 67 2.68 6.66 -4.15
N TYR A 68 2.22 5.86 -3.17
CA TYR A 68 2.21 6.28 -1.77
C TYR A 68 3.61 6.48 -1.21
N THR A 69 4.57 5.67 -1.64
CA THR A 69 5.98 5.84 -1.28
C THR A 69 6.50 7.20 -1.75
N LEU A 70 6.16 7.62 -2.97
CA LEU A 70 6.54 8.93 -3.48
C LEU A 70 5.96 10.07 -2.66
N TYR A 71 4.69 9.97 -2.21
CA TYR A 71 4.10 10.96 -1.31
C TYR A 71 4.92 11.09 -0.02
N VAL A 72 5.27 9.97 0.60
CA VAL A 72 6.04 9.96 1.84
C VAL A 72 7.43 10.57 1.62
N TRP A 73 8.10 10.20 0.54
CA TRP A 73 9.43 10.72 0.22
C TRP A 73 9.41 12.23 -0.05
N VAL A 74 8.45 12.73 -0.81
CA VAL A 74 8.33 14.15 -1.10
C VAL A 74 8.10 14.94 0.18
N VAL A 75 7.19 14.51 1.03
CA VAL A 75 6.92 15.16 2.32
C VAL A 75 8.17 15.12 3.20
N GLY A 76 8.86 13.98 3.26
CA GLY A 76 10.10 13.85 4.02
C GLY A 76 11.19 14.80 3.56
N LEU A 77 11.39 14.94 2.23
CA LEU A 77 12.37 15.87 1.66
C LEU A 77 12.02 17.32 2.00
N VAL A 78 10.74 17.70 1.93
CA VAL A 78 10.28 19.04 2.30
C VAL A 78 10.57 19.33 3.77
N LEU A 79 10.29 18.36 4.66
CA LEU A 79 10.57 18.50 6.09
C LEU A 79 12.07 18.65 6.36
N MET A 80 12.92 17.85 5.69
CA MET A 80 14.38 17.95 5.82
C MET A 80 14.90 19.31 5.35
N PHE A 81 14.36 19.81 4.25
CA PHE A 81 14.75 21.12 3.70
C PHE A 81 14.34 22.26 4.63
N LEU A 82 13.13 22.23 5.17
CA LEU A 82 12.59 23.34 5.99
C LEU A 82 13.10 23.32 7.44
N LEU A 83 13.32 22.14 8.02
CA LEU A 83 13.58 21.98 9.45
C LEU A 83 14.96 21.38 9.77
N GLY A 84 15.75 21.06 8.76
CA GLY A 84 17.09 20.51 8.95
C GLY A 84 17.10 19.20 9.74
N SER A 85 17.90 19.14 10.82
CA SER A 85 18.03 17.92 11.63
C SER A 85 16.72 17.47 12.27
N PHE A 86 15.88 18.42 12.69
CA PHE A 86 14.55 18.12 13.21
C PHE A 86 13.65 17.51 12.15
N GLY A 87 13.71 18.04 10.93
CA GLY A 87 12.99 17.49 9.77
C GLY A 87 13.41 16.08 9.43
N ASN A 88 14.71 15.74 9.58
CA ASN A 88 15.21 14.38 9.38
C ASN A 88 14.56 13.40 10.37
N GLY A 89 14.43 13.78 11.63
CA GLY A 89 13.73 12.98 12.64
C GLY A 89 12.26 12.76 12.29
N LEU A 90 11.56 13.81 11.85
CA LEU A 90 10.16 13.73 11.42
C LEU A 90 10.01 12.85 10.17
N ALA A 91 10.92 12.95 9.21
CA ALA A 91 10.90 12.10 8.02
C ALA A 91 11.08 10.63 8.37
N THR A 92 11.94 10.32 9.33
CA THR A 92 12.13 8.95 9.83
C THR A 92 10.86 8.42 10.48
N LEU A 93 10.19 9.22 11.31
CA LEU A 93 8.90 8.84 11.91
C LEU A 93 7.83 8.62 10.85
N LEU A 94 7.82 9.42 9.80
CA LEU A 94 6.89 9.28 8.70
C LEU A 94 7.13 7.97 7.93
N ASP A 95 8.39 7.58 7.72
CA ASP A 95 8.73 6.30 7.09
C ASP A 95 8.27 5.12 7.94
N ILE A 96 8.46 5.17 9.26
CA ILE A 96 7.98 4.14 10.19
C ILE A 96 6.45 4.05 10.12
N TYR A 97 5.76 5.19 10.14
CA TYR A 97 4.31 5.26 9.99
C TYR A 97 3.86 4.57 8.70
N PHE A 98 4.51 4.87 7.58
CA PHE A 98 4.18 4.28 6.29
C PHE A 98 4.39 2.77 6.26
N CYS A 99 5.48 2.28 6.85
CA CYS A 99 5.74 0.85 6.94
C CYS A 99 4.64 0.13 7.73
N VAL A 100 4.23 0.68 8.88
CA VAL A 100 3.15 0.14 9.70
C VAL A 100 1.83 0.17 8.92
N TRP A 101 1.55 1.27 8.24
CA TRP A 101 0.35 1.41 7.41
C TRP A 101 0.30 0.33 6.32
N CYS A 102 1.43 0.08 5.64
CA CYS A 102 1.51 -0.98 4.63
C CYS A 102 1.19 -2.35 5.22
N VAL A 103 1.76 -2.68 6.38
CA VAL A 103 1.50 -3.96 7.06
C VAL A 103 0.01 -4.14 7.34
N ILE A 104 -0.65 -3.10 7.83
CA ILE A 104 -2.07 -3.15 8.21
C ILE A 104 -2.98 -3.16 6.98
N SER A 105 -2.66 -2.34 5.98
CA SER A 105 -3.57 -2.05 4.85
C SER A 105 -3.30 -2.87 3.60
N TRP A 106 -2.29 -3.74 3.58
CA TRP A 106 -1.85 -4.45 2.38
C TRP A 106 -2.97 -5.22 1.68
N ARG A 107 -3.70 -6.04 2.44
CA ARG A 107 -4.78 -6.87 1.88
C ARG A 107 -5.95 -6.02 1.38
N ARG A 108 -6.25 -4.93 2.07
CA ARG A 108 -7.28 -3.99 1.63
C ARG A 108 -6.90 -3.33 0.30
N LEU A 109 -5.65 -2.91 0.15
CA LEU A 109 -5.14 -2.36 -1.09
C LEU A 109 -5.14 -3.40 -2.21
N TYR A 110 -4.81 -4.64 -1.89
CA TYR A 110 -4.84 -5.73 -2.85
C TYR A 110 -6.27 -5.94 -3.40
N VAL A 111 -7.27 -5.98 -2.54
CA VAL A 111 -8.68 -6.10 -2.96
C VAL A 111 -9.10 -4.89 -3.82
N LYS A 112 -8.70 -3.69 -3.42
CA LYS A 112 -8.98 -2.46 -4.18
C LYS A 112 -8.41 -2.54 -5.60
N VAL A 113 -7.17 -2.96 -5.73
CA VAL A 113 -6.49 -3.09 -7.02
C VAL A 113 -7.16 -4.17 -7.87
N LEU A 114 -7.51 -5.32 -7.29
CA LEU A 114 -8.22 -6.39 -8.02
C LEU A 114 -9.58 -5.90 -8.51
N THR A 115 -10.31 -5.14 -7.71
CA THR A 115 -11.59 -4.57 -8.11
C THR A 115 -11.42 -3.62 -9.31
N GLU A 116 -10.36 -2.81 -9.32
CA GLU A 116 -10.05 -1.93 -10.44
C GLU A 116 -9.65 -2.70 -11.71
N GLU A 117 -9.10 -3.90 -11.55
CA GLU A 117 -8.75 -4.78 -12.67
C GLU A 117 -9.94 -5.59 -13.20
N GLY A 118 -11.13 -5.44 -12.63
CA GLY A 118 -12.35 -6.13 -13.07
C GLY A 118 -12.68 -7.38 -12.28
N TYR A 119 -11.97 -7.68 -11.20
CA TYR A 119 -12.32 -8.80 -10.32
C TYR A 119 -13.50 -8.43 -9.43
N SER A 120 -14.34 -9.41 -9.11
CA SER A 120 -15.46 -9.26 -8.18
C SER A 120 -15.60 -10.51 -7.32
N ARG A 121 -16.19 -10.34 -6.16
CA ARG A 121 -16.46 -11.45 -5.24
C ARG A 121 -17.59 -12.36 -5.70
#